data_6ff5b17704a6e0f7db84fbb2b168320d
#
_entry.id   6ff5b17704a6e0f7db84fbb2b168320d
#
_cell.length_a   1.000
_cell.length_b   1.000
_cell.length_c   1.000
_cell.angle_alpha   90.00
_cell.angle_beta   90.00
_cell.angle_gamma   90.00
#
_symmetry.space_group_name_H-M   'P 1'
#
loop_
_entity.id
_entity.type
_entity.pdbx_description
1 polymer ?
#
loop_
_entity_poly.entity_id
_entity_poly.type
_entity_poly.pdbx_seq_one_letter_code
_entity_poly.pdbx_strand_id
1 'polypeptide(L)'
;TEPISQIVKSEMENYQYTVDDLNTMYGSLRSVATEVGKGVVAVHSIQHQVDWFDNPIETTGQYAGVLIAKTKTEALILTPEEAIEAADSIEVVFQDGTVVPGKIKQRDTVANMAVVSIELSALTNDQTKKLTQVELGNSYSVKQGDMVIAVGGPAGIVHSTDYGFVSYVVKSVQAVDGISRVFYSDVQSNSGMGTFILNTNGQLIGWVTDKYDRE
;
A
#
# COMPACT_ATOMS: atom_id res chain seq x y z
N THR A 1 -51.34 16.78 -14.85
CA THR A 1 -50.05 16.93 -14.12
C THR A 1 -49.34 15.61 -14.14
N GLU A 2 -48.21 15.56 -14.81
CA GLU A 2 -47.36 14.37 -14.81
C GLU A 2 -46.92 14.00 -13.39
N PRO A 3 -46.90 12.72 -13.03
CA PRO A 3 -46.39 12.26 -11.74
C PRO A 3 -44.92 12.68 -11.57
N ILE A 4 -44.55 13.11 -10.39
CA ILE A 4 -43.16 13.52 -10.06
C ILE A 4 -42.16 12.44 -10.46
N SER A 5 -42.51 11.16 -10.35
CA SER A 5 -41.68 10.03 -10.77
C SER A 5 -41.38 9.99 -12.26
N GLN A 6 -42.28 10.45 -13.12
CA GLN A 6 -42.05 10.54 -14.56
C GLN A 6 -41.15 11.72 -14.92
N ILE A 7 -41.31 12.85 -14.25
CA ILE A 7 -40.46 14.03 -14.42
C ILE A 7 -39.00 13.67 -14.01
N VAL A 8 -38.85 13.06 -12.84
CA VAL A 8 -37.50 12.62 -12.36
C VAL A 8 -36.87 11.63 -13.31
N LYS A 9 -37.63 10.66 -13.80
CA LYS A 9 -37.14 9.66 -14.75
C LYS A 9 -36.69 10.30 -16.07
N SER A 10 -37.50 11.22 -16.61
CA SER A 10 -37.21 11.97 -17.84
C SER A 10 -35.95 12.83 -17.69
N GLU A 11 -35.77 13.50 -16.58
CA GLU A 11 -34.56 14.29 -16.30
C GLU A 11 -33.33 13.42 -16.15
N MET A 12 -33.44 12.26 -15.51
CA MET A 12 -32.34 11.31 -15.39
C MET A 12 -31.96 10.66 -16.74
N GLU A 13 -32.91 10.34 -17.59
CA GLU A 13 -32.66 9.79 -18.93
C GLU A 13 -32.01 10.81 -19.88
N ASN A 14 -32.24 12.09 -19.65
CA ASN A 14 -31.65 13.19 -20.45
C ASN A 14 -30.39 13.78 -19.84
N TYR A 15 -29.95 13.31 -18.67
CA TYR A 15 -28.76 13.84 -18.02
C TYR A 15 -27.52 13.56 -18.87
N GLN A 16 -26.82 14.60 -19.24
CA GLN A 16 -25.54 14.51 -19.95
C GLN A 16 -24.39 14.63 -18.94
N TYR A 17 -23.62 13.56 -18.82
CA TYR A 17 -22.43 13.57 -17.98
C TYR A 17 -21.44 14.62 -18.47
N THR A 18 -20.92 15.39 -17.54
CA THR A 18 -19.95 16.45 -17.77
C THR A 18 -18.56 16.04 -17.26
N VAL A 19 -17.55 16.84 -17.61
CA VAL A 19 -16.21 16.68 -17.02
C VAL A 19 -16.24 16.90 -15.50
N ASP A 20 -17.15 17.71 -14.98
CA ASP A 20 -17.30 17.92 -13.55
C ASP A 20 -17.84 16.69 -12.82
N ASP A 21 -18.74 15.93 -13.44
CA ASP A 21 -19.19 14.65 -12.89
C ASP A 21 -18.05 13.65 -12.81
N LEU A 22 -17.23 13.57 -13.86
CA LEU A 22 -16.03 12.74 -13.87
C LEU A 22 -15.03 13.17 -12.79
N ASN A 23 -14.78 14.47 -12.65
CA ASN A 23 -13.92 15.02 -11.61
C ASN A 23 -14.43 14.70 -10.20
N THR A 24 -15.75 14.71 -10.02
CA THR A 24 -16.38 14.35 -8.75
C THR A 24 -16.13 12.86 -8.42
N MET A 25 -16.27 11.97 -9.41
CA MET A 25 -15.98 10.54 -9.25
C MET A 25 -14.50 10.30 -8.89
N TYR A 26 -13.57 10.92 -9.63
CA TYR A 26 -12.13 10.83 -9.31
C TYR A 26 -11.79 11.48 -7.96
N GLY A 27 -12.52 12.52 -7.57
CA GLY A 27 -12.42 13.15 -6.25
C GLY A 27 -12.70 12.17 -5.12
N SER A 28 -13.70 11.30 -5.28
CA SER A 28 -14.01 10.24 -4.32
C SER A 28 -12.86 9.24 -4.18
N LEU A 29 -12.27 8.82 -5.29
CA LEU A 29 -11.09 7.93 -5.27
C LEU A 29 -9.88 8.59 -4.61
N ARG A 30 -9.61 9.86 -4.91
CA ARG A 30 -8.55 10.62 -4.23
C ARG A 30 -8.77 10.70 -2.73
N SER A 31 -10.01 10.86 -2.29
CA SER A 31 -10.33 10.90 -0.86
C SER A 31 -9.99 9.58 -0.17
N VAL A 32 -10.32 8.44 -0.80
CA VAL A 32 -9.94 7.11 -0.30
C VAL A 32 -8.43 6.97 -0.24
N ALA A 33 -7.72 7.29 -1.32
CA ALA A 33 -6.26 7.21 -1.40
C ALA A 33 -5.57 8.11 -0.35
N THR A 34 -6.10 9.31 -0.14
CA THR A 34 -5.57 10.26 0.86
C THR A 34 -5.76 9.73 2.27
N GLU A 35 -6.91 9.15 2.59
CA GLU A 35 -7.17 8.60 3.92
C GLU A 35 -6.27 7.39 4.21
N VAL A 36 -6.20 6.44 3.28
CA VAL A 36 -5.31 5.28 3.41
C VAL A 36 -3.84 5.70 3.41
N GLY A 37 -3.48 6.73 2.64
CA GLY A 37 -2.13 7.30 2.59
C GLY A 37 -1.58 7.75 3.93
N LYS A 38 -2.45 8.09 4.89
CA LYS A 38 -2.04 8.38 6.29
C LYS A 38 -1.45 7.16 7.00
N GLY A 39 -1.76 5.95 6.55
CA GLY A 39 -1.19 4.69 7.03
C GLY A 39 0.06 4.24 6.26
N VAL A 40 0.48 4.97 5.25
CA VAL A 40 1.72 4.72 4.50
C VAL A 40 2.88 5.40 5.22
N VAL A 41 3.98 4.68 5.36
CA VAL A 41 5.23 5.15 5.97
C VAL A 41 6.42 4.84 5.06
N ALA A 42 7.52 5.56 5.22
CA ALA A 42 8.79 5.15 4.66
C ALA A 42 9.50 4.22 5.65
N VAL A 43 10.10 3.16 5.14
CA VAL A 43 10.96 2.24 5.89
C VAL A 43 12.37 2.41 5.37
N HIS A 44 13.25 2.90 6.21
CA HIS A 44 14.65 3.08 5.89
C HIS A 44 15.45 1.88 6.37
N SER A 45 16.12 1.22 5.43
CA SER A 45 17.07 0.14 5.67
C SER A 45 18.47 0.73 5.78
N ILE A 46 19.06 0.71 6.95
CA ILE A 46 20.37 1.30 7.21
C ILE A 46 21.39 0.18 7.23
N GLN A 47 22.45 0.33 6.43
CA GLN A 47 23.56 -0.60 6.35
C GLN A 47 24.86 0.15 6.67
N HIS A 48 25.67 -0.44 7.57
CA HIS A 48 26.98 0.05 7.90
C HIS A 48 28.03 -0.78 7.16
N GLN A 49 28.79 -0.15 6.29
CA GLN A 49 29.84 -0.76 5.49
C GLN A 49 31.15 -0.01 5.70
N VAL A 50 32.22 -0.56 5.19
CA VAL A 50 33.51 0.13 5.08
C VAL A 50 33.88 0.24 3.61
N ASP A 51 34.49 1.36 3.23
CA ASP A 51 35.02 1.55 1.90
C ASP A 51 36.34 0.77 1.71
N TRP A 52 36.92 0.88 0.51
CA TRP A 52 38.20 0.26 0.20
C TRP A 52 39.36 0.75 1.08
N PHE A 53 39.20 1.86 1.77
CA PHE A 53 40.19 2.48 2.66
C PHE A 53 39.83 2.30 4.15
N ASP A 54 38.95 1.35 4.50
CA ASP A 54 38.48 1.09 5.85
C ASP A 54 37.74 2.28 6.51
N ASN A 55 37.24 3.24 5.71
CA ASN A 55 36.41 4.29 6.26
C ASN A 55 34.96 3.79 6.41
N PRO A 56 34.27 4.08 7.51
CA PRO A 56 32.89 3.73 7.70
C PRO A 56 31.99 4.47 6.69
N ILE A 57 31.15 3.70 6.00
CA ILE A 57 30.10 4.22 5.08
C ILE A 57 28.76 3.75 5.61
N GLU A 58 27.81 4.65 5.66
CA GLU A 58 26.41 4.35 5.90
C GLU A 58 25.63 4.46 4.59
N THR A 59 24.90 3.40 4.24
CA THR A 59 24.02 3.37 3.07
C THR A 59 22.58 3.21 3.55
N THR A 60 21.69 4.03 3.03
CA THR A 60 20.26 3.99 3.39
C THR A 60 19.44 3.60 2.16
N GLY A 61 18.75 2.46 2.23
CA GLY A 61 17.70 2.08 1.30
C GLY A 61 16.37 2.64 1.77
N GLN A 62 15.51 3.05 0.84
CA GLN A 62 14.16 3.55 1.14
C GLN A 62 13.10 2.66 0.54
N TYR A 63 12.14 2.25 1.37
CA TYR A 63 11.02 1.38 0.99
C TYR A 63 9.72 1.97 1.53
N ALA A 64 8.61 1.56 0.94
CA ALA A 64 7.29 1.90 1.46
C ALA A 64 6.78 0.80 2.39
N GLY A 65 6.02 1.19 3.39
CA GLY A 65 5.30 0.29 4.26
C GLY A 65 3.89 0.79 4.53
N VAL A 66 3.01 -0.11 4.97
CA VAL A 66 1.65 0.22 5.39
C VAL A 66 1.38 -0.29 6.80
N LEU A 67 0.74 0.52 7.60
CA LEU A 67 0.32 0.17 8.96
C LEU A 67 -0.86 -0.81 8.89
N ILE A 68 -0.64 -2.07 9.24
CA ILE A 68 -1.65 -3.14 9.14
C ILE A 68 -2.30 -3.51 10.47
N ALA A 69 -1.66 -3.18 11.58
CA ALA A 69 -2.20 -3.47 12.91
C ALA A 69 -1.63 -2.52 13.96
N LYS A 70 -2.40 -2.28 14.98
CA LYS A 70 -2.01 -1.53 16.17
C LYS A 70 -2.43 -2.29 17.42
N THR A 71 -1.49 -2.54 18.31
CA THR A 71 -1.71 -3.12 19.63
C THR A 71 -1.70 -2.01 20.69
N LYS A 72 -1.68 -2.37 21.96
CA LYS A 72 -1.52 -1.41 23.07
C LYS A 72 -0.12 -0.79 23.12
N THR A 73 0.89 -1.48 22.64
CA THR A 73 2.31 -1.11 22.79
C THR A 73 3.05 -0.92 21.48
N GLU A 74 2.59 -1.52 20.40
CA GLU A 74 3.27 -1.56 19.12
C GLU A 74 2.33 -1.25 17.96
N ALA A 75 2.88 -0.70 16.87
CA ALA A 75 2.27 -0.68 15.56
C ALA A 75 3.05 -1.59 14.61
N LEU A 76 2.34 -2.35 13.79
CA LEU A 76 2.90 -3.31 12.84
C LEU A 76 2.79 -2.78 11.41
N ILE A 77 3.90 -2.82 10.71
CA ILE A 77 4.07 -2.26 9.36
C ILE A 77 4.46 -3.39 8.42
N LEU A 78 3.67 -3.56 7.35
CA LEU A 78 3.96 -4.46 6.25
C LEU A 78 4.86 -3.72 5.24
N THR A 79 5.96 -4.33 4.84
CA THR A 79 6.95 -3.77 3.91
C THR A 79 7.57 -4.89 3.07
N PRO A 80 8.15 -4.61 1.89
CA PRO A 80 8.89 -5.61 1.14
C PRO A 80 10.02 -6.25 1.95
N GLU A 81 10.31 -7.52 1.66
CA GLU A 81 11.38 -8.26 2.32
C GLU A 81 12.75 -7.59 2.14
N GLU A 82 12.99 -6.98 0.99
CA GLU A 82 14.22 -6.25 0.67
C GLU A 82 14.54 -5.14 1.69
N ALA A 83 13.52 -4.57 2.32
CA ALA A 83 13.71 -3.54 3.35
C ALA A 83 14.47 -4.05 4.58
N ILE A 84 14.45 -5.35 4.82
CA ILE A 84 15.08 -5.96 6.00
C ILE A 84 16.25 -6.89 5.66
N GLU A 85 16.42 -7.29 4.40
CA GLU A 85 17.31 -8.38 4.02
C GLU A 85 18.78 -8.14 4.39
N ALA A 86 19.26 -6.91 4.20
CA ALA A 86 20.64 -6.53 4.50
C ALA A 86 20.73 -5.36 5.50
N ALA A 87 19.65 -5.08 6.23
CA ALA A 87 19.60 -3.98 7.17
C ALA A 87 20.31 -4.32 8.49
N ASP A 88 21.24 -3.49 8.91
CA ASP A 88 21.81 -3.51 10.25
C ASP A 88 20.85 -2.85 11.26
N SER A 89 20.12 -1.83 10.81
CA SER A 89 19.06 -1.18 11.57
C SER A 89 17.95 -0.68 10.64
N ILE A 90 16.77 -0.47 11.22
CA ILE A 90 15.60 0.00 10.50
C ILE A 90 15.04 1.23 11.21
N GLU A 91 14.71 2.23 10.42
CA GLU A 91 13.95 3.40 10.85
C GLU A 91 12.64 3.50 10.08
N VAL A 92 11.59 3.89 10.77
CA VAL A 92 10.29 4.18 10.17
C VAL A 92 10.08 5.68 10.19
N VAL A 93 9.81 6.24 9.02
CA VAL A 93 9.62 7.67 8.83
C VAL A 93 8.18 7.94 8.42
N PHE A 94 7.49 8.70 9.24
CA PHE A 94 6.11 9.12 8.99
C PHE A 94 6.05 10.30 8.03
N GLN A 95 4.88 10.55 7.46
CA GLN A 95 4.68 11.64 6.49
C GLN A 95 4.98 13.02 7.06
N ASP A 96 4.86 13.21 8.37
CA ASP A 96 5.21 14.46 9.07
C ASP A 96 6.72 14.61 9.36
N GLY A 97 7.54 13.65 8.92
CA GLY A 97 8.98 13.60 9.15
C GLY A 97 9.39 12.98 10.49
N THR A 98 8.47 12.51 11.31
CA THR A 98 8.80 11.80 12.55
C THR A 98 9.54 10.50 12.24
N VAL A 99 10.69 10.30 12.87
CA VAL A 99 11.53 9.11 12.72
C VAL A 99 11.48 8.30 13.99
N VAL A 100 11.20 7.01 13.89
CA VAL A 100 11.21 6.08 15.02
C VAL A 100 11.96 4.80 14.66
N PRO A 101 12.67 4.18 15.62
CA PRO A 101 13.33 2.89 15.38
C PRO A 101 12.32 1.80 15.06
N GLY A 102 12.61 0.96 14.07
CA GLY A 102 11.87 -0.23 13.73
C GLY A 102 12.56 -1.50 14.20
N LYS A 103 11.77 -2.54 14.49
CA LYS A 103 12.24 -3.89 14.81
C LYS A 103 11.63 -4.88 13.84
N ILE A 104 12.44 -5.82 13.35
CA ILE A 104 11.97 -6.91 12.51
C ILE A 104 11.15 -7.86 13.40
N LYS A 105 9.88 -8.08 13.04
CA LYS A 105 8.98 -9.00 13.74
C LYS A 105 8.85 -10.32 13.02
N GLN A 106 8.69 -10.28 11.71
CA GLN A 106 8.46 -11.45 10.90
C GLN A 106 9.00 -11.22 9.49
N ARG A 107 9.47 -12.31 8.89
CA ARG A 107 9.89 -12.39 7.50
C ARG A 107 9.11 -13.50 6.81
N ASP A 108 8.60 -13.22 5.63
CA ASP A 108 7.91 -14.18 4.79
C ASP A 108 8.53 -14.13 3.38
N THR A 109 9.47 -15.04 3.16
CA THR A 109 10.20 -15.16 1.88
C THR A 109 9.31 -15.67 0.74
N VAL A 110 8.21 -16.37 1.08
CA VAL A 110 7.24 -16.84 0.09
C VAL A 110 6.43 -15.67 -0.46
N ALA A 111 6.01 -14.78 0.42
CA ALA A 111 5.26 -13.58 0.06
C ALA A 111 6.14 -12.41 -0.39
N ASN A 112 7.48 -12.50 -0.26
CA ASN A 112 8.44 -11.40 -0.41
C ASN A 112 8.11 -10.20 0.47
N MET A 113 7.63 -10.46 1.67
CA MET A 113 7.17 -9.43 2.60
C MET A 113 7.76 -9.62 3.99
N ALA A 114 7.82 -8.54 4.73
CA ALA A 114 8.23 -8.51 6.12
C ALA A 114 7.28 -7.66 6.97
N VAL A 115 7.26 -7.93 8.25
CA VAL A 115 6.58 -7.10 9.24
C VAL A 115 7.63 -6.47 10.14
N VAL A 116 7.61 -5.15 10.18
CA VAL A 116 8.40 -4.31 11.08
C VAL A 116 7.48 -3.75 12.15
N SER A 117 7.91 -3.73 13.39
CA SER A 117 7.19 -3.07 14.48
C SER A 117 7.88 -1.80 14.93
N ILE A 118 7.08 -0.85 15.37
CA ILE A 118 7.52 0.33 16.12
C ILE A 118 6.87 0.34 17.49
N GLU A 119 7.58 0.83 18.49
CA GLU A 119 7.03 0.99 19.83
C GLU A 119 6.22 2.29 19.90
N LEU A 120 4.96 2.23 20.35
CA LEU A 120 4.09 3.40 20.49
C LEU A 120 4.61 4.39 21.54
N SER A 121 5.42 3.93 22.49
CA SER A 121 6.10 4.78 23.48
C SER A 121 7.11 5.76 22.86
N ALA A 122 7.58 5.49 21.63
CA ALA A 122 8.45 6.41 20.88
C ALA A 122 7.68 7.57 20.22
N LEU A 123 6.35 7.55 20.27
CA LEU A 123 5.46 8.54 19.70
C LEU A 123 4.75 9.34 20.82
N THR A 124 4.39 10.57 20.50
CA THR A 124 3.50 11.36 21.36
C THR A 124 2.07 10.81 21.29
N ASN A 125 1.23 11.15 22.27
CA ASN A 125 -0.17 10.75 22.28
C ASN A 125 -0.93 11.25 21.02
N ASP A 126 -0.61 12.42 20.53
CA ASP A 126 -1.25 12.99 19.34
C ASP A 126 -0.81 12.25 18.06
N GLN A 127 0.45 11.88 17.95
CA GLN A 127 0.97 11.06 16.85
C GLN A 127 0.32 9.67 16.87
N THR A 128 0.25 9.03 18.05
CA THR A 128 -0.38 7.72 18.20
C THR A 128 -1.86 7.72 17.79
N LYS A 129 -2.59 8.80 18.09
CA LYS A 129 -4.00 8.97 17.70
C LYS A 129 -4.18 9.16 16.19
N LYS A 130 -3.21 9.77 15.53
CA LYS A 130 -3.23 10.03 14.07
C LYS A 130 -2.81 8.82 13.24
N LEU A 131 -2.26 7.77 13.87
CA LEU A 131 -1.90 6.54 13.17
C LEU A 131 -3.14 5.90 12.55
N THR A 132 -3.16 5.85 11.23
CA THR A 132 -4.22 5.22 10.45
C THR A 132 -3.83 3.79 10.12
N GLN A 133 -4.60 2.85 10.62
CA GLN A 133 -4.44 1.44 10.25
C GLN A 133 -5.16 1.19 8.93
N VAL A 134 -4.45 0.58 7.98
CA VAL A 134 -5.04 0.12 6.72
C VAL A 134 -5.87 -1.14 7.00
N GLU A 135 -7.12 -1.11 6.61
CA GLU A 135 -8.03 -2.25 6.78
C GLU A 135 -7.67 -3.35 5.78
N LEU A 136 -7.71 -4.61 6.23
CA LEU A 136 -7.49 -5.76 5.36
C LEU A 136 -8.79 -6.11 4.63
N GLY A 137 -8.72 -6.22 3.30
CA GLY A 137 -9.82 -6.64 2.45
C GLY A 137 -9.78 -8.13 2.14
N ASN A 138 -10.76 -8.56 1.35
CA ASN A 138 -10.88 -9.94 0.90
C ASN A 138 -10.37 -10.08 -0.55
N SER A 139 -9.17 -10.59 -0.72
CA SER A 139 -8.58 -10.84 -2.05
C SER A 139 -9.38 -11.86 -2.88
N TYR A 140 -10.16 -12.73 -2.25
CA TYR A 140 -11.02 -13.69 -2.95
C TYR A 140 -12.23 -13.05 -3.65
N SER A 141 -12.61 -11.83 -3.26
CA SER A 141 -13.68 -11.07 -3.92
C SER A 141 -13.23 -10.32 -5.18
N VAL A 142 -11.93 -10.22 -5.41
CA VAL A 142 -11.35 -9.52 -6.57
C VAL A 142 -11.76 -10.19 -7.87
N LYS A 143 -12.24 -9.37 -8.82
CA LYS A 143 -12.70 -9.80 -10.14
C LYS A 143 -11.97 -9.04 -11.24
N GLN A 144 -11.89 -9.64 -12.40
CA GLN A 144 -11.43 -8.98 -13.61
C GLN A 144 -12.33 -7.77 -13.92
N GLY A 145 -11.70 -6.63 -14.20
CA GLY A 145 -12.39 -5.36 -14.44
C GLY A 145 -12.60 -4.50 -13.18
N ASP A 146 -12.33 -5.02 -11.98
CA ASP A 146 -12.41 -4.21 -10.76
C ASP A 146 -11.37 -3.08 -10.80
N MET A 147 -11.78 -1.89 -10.35
CA MET A 147 -10.88 -0.78 -10.15
C MET A 147 -10.09 -0.96 -8.86
N VAL A 148 -8.81 -0.62 -8.90
CA VAL A 148 -7.89 -0.69 -7.76
C VAL A 148 -7.12 0.62 -7.59
N ILE A 149 -6.68 0.84 -6.35
CA ILE A 149 -5.83 1.97 -5.97
C ILE A 149 -4.51 1.38 -5.51
N ALA A 150 -3.39 1.90 -6.03
CA ALA A 150 -2.05 1.55 -5.59
C ALA A 150 -1.47 2.65 -4.71
N VAL A 151 -0.98 2.29 -3.55
CA VAL A 151 -0.32 3.20 -2.60
C VAL A 151 1.03 2.63 -2.17
N GLY A 152 1.79 3.39 -1.43
CA GLY A 152 3.15 3.05 -1.04
C GLY A 152 4.14 3.73 -1.95
N GLY A 153 4.72 3.02 -2.88
CA GLY A 153 5.71 3.56 -3.83
C GLY A 153 5.51 3.13 -5.29
N PRO A 154 4.26 3.15 -5.86
CA PRO A 154 4.03 2.67 -7.22
C PRO A 154 4.86 3.40 -8.27
N ALA A 155 5.10 4.70 -8.10
CA ALA A 155 5.92 5.50 -9.01
C ALA A 155 7.43 5.51 -8.64
N GLY A 156 7.88 4.63 -7.76
CA GLY A 156 9.26 4.63 -7.25
C GLY A 156 9.55 5.73 -6.21
N ILE A 157 8.52 6.36 -5.68
CA ILE A 157 8.57 7.41 -4.65
C ILE A 157 7.58 7.03 -3.56
N VAL A 158 8.03 6.98 -2.30
CA VAL A 158 7.16 6.72 -1.15
C VAL A 158 6.09 7.81 -1.06
N HIS A 159 4.88 7.42 -0.70
CA HIS A 159 3.66 8.23 -0.71
C HIS A 159 3.11 8.58 -2.11
N SER A 160 3.62 7.96 -3.17
CA SER A 160 2.97 8.05 -4.49
C SER A 160 1.69 7.20 -4.53
N THR A 161 0.81 7.54 -5.46
CA THR A 161 -0.48 6.87 -5.68
C THR A 161 -0.68 6.64 -7.16
N ASP A 162 -1.25 5.51 -7.52
CA ASP A 162 -1.68 5.20 -8.88
C ASP A 162 -3.05 4.52 -8.86
N TYR A 163 -3.74 4.53 -9.99
CA TYR A 163 -5.07 3.94 -10.17
C TYR A 163 -5.04 3.02 -11.39
N GLY A 164 -5.73 1.90 -11.28
CA GLY A 164 -5.79 0.97 -12.39
C GLY A 164 -6.93 -0.02 -12.25
N PHE A 165 -6.88 -1.05 -13.08
CA PHE A 165 -7.89 -2.08 -13.15
C PHE A 165 -7.27 -3.46 -13.07
N VAL A 166 -8.02 -4.41 -12.54
CA VAL A 166 -7.65 -5.81 -12.55
C VAL A 166 -7.85 -6.36 -13.97
N SER A 167 -6.75 -6.72 -14.61
CA SER A 167 -6.75 -7.24 -15.99
C SER A 167 -7.10 -8.72 -16.05
N TYR A 168 -6.65 -9.50 -15.06
CA TYR A 168 -6.86 -10.95 -15.01
C TYR A 168 -6.71 -11.49 -13.60
N VAL A 169 -7.46 -12.54 -13.26
CA VAL A 169 -7.38 -13.22 -11.95
C VAL A 169 -7.05 -14.70 -12.13
N VAL A 170 -5.95 -15.13 -11.49
CA VAL A 170 -5.59 -16.55 -11.37
C VAL A 170 -6.09 -17.07 -10.03
N LYS A 171 -7.05 -17.98 -10.04
CA LYS A 171 -7.75 -18.44 -8.83
C LYS A 171 -6.88 -19.24 -7.87
N SER A 172 -5.87 -19.92 -8.38
CA SER A 172 -4.90 -20.65 -7.57
C SER A 172 -3.59 -20.81 -8.32
N VAL A 173 -2.50 -20.40 -7.68
CA VAL A 173 -1.12 -20.67 -8.12
C VAL A 173 -0.51 -21.55 -7.05
N GLN A 174 -0.02 -22.71 -7.43
CA GLN A 174 0.68 -23.59 -6.51
C GLN A 174 2.13 -23.08 -6.39
N ALA A 175 2.45 -22.53 -5.24
CA ALA A 175 3.82 -22.19 -4.87
C ALA A 175 4.42 -23.34 -4.05
N VAL A 176 5.74 -23.32 -3.84
CA VAL A 176 6.46 -24.38 -3.11
C VAL A 176 5.90 -24.58 -1.70
N ASP A 177 5.38 -23.52 -1.07
CA ASP A 177 4.93 -23.50 0.32
C ASP A 177 3.43 -23.20 0.50
N GLY A 178 2.62 -23.30 -0.55
CA GLY A 178 1.18 -23.09 -0.43
C GLY A 178 0.46 -22.72 -1.72
N ILE A 179 -0.81 -22.36 -1.57
CA ILE A 179 -1.65 -21.90 -2.66
C ILE A 179 -1.81 -20.38 -2.51
N SER A 180 -1.39 -19.65 -3.53
CA SER A 180 -1.56 -18.20 -3.62
C SER A 180 -2.62 -17.85 -4.65
N ARG A 181 -3.32 -16.73 -4.41
CA ARG A 181 -4.18 -16.10 -5.39
C ARG A 181 -3.43 -14.92 -6.01
N VAL A 182 -3.32 -14.92 -7.32
CA VAL A 182 -2.63 -13.88 -8.07
C VAL A 182 -3.62 -13.17 -8.97
N PHE A 183 -3.53 -11.85 -9.05
CA PHE A 183 -4.22 -11.07 -10.05
C PHE A 183 -3.23 -10.12 -10.75
N TYR A 184 -3.48 -9.84 -12.00
CA TYR A 184 -2.72 -8.90 -12.83
C TYR A 184 -3.48 -7.59 -12.90
N SER A 185 -2.76 -6.50 -12.84
CA SER A 185 -3.30 -5.14 -12.90
C SER A 185 -2.40 -4.27 -13.80
N ASP A 186 -2.95 -3.19 -14.29
CA ASP A 186 -2.24 -2.20 -15.09
C ASP A 186 -1.70 -1.01 -14.28
N VAL A 187 -1.76 -1.09 -12.94
CA VAL A 187 -1.13 -0.07 -12.11
C VAL A 187 0.37 -0.01 -12.36
N GLN A 188 0.91 1.19 -12.36
CA GLN A 188 2.35 1.37 -12.33
C GLN A 188 2.91 0.75 -11.05
N SER A 189 3.98 0.02 -11.15
CA SER A 189 4.57 -0.66 -10.02
C SER A 189 6.09 -0.52 -10.00
N ASN A 190 6.60 -0.36 -8.78
CA ASN A 190 7.99 -0.60 -8.46
C ASN A 190 8.00 -1.67 -7.37
N SER A 191 8.23 -2.92 -7.75
CA SER A 191 8.18 -4.07 -6.85
C SER A 191 9.21 -3.95 -5.73
N GLY A 192 10.39 -3.47 -6.03
CA GLY A 192 11.48 -3.33 -5.06
C GLY A 192 11.20 -2.31 -3.95
N MET A 193 10.41 -1.27 -4.23
CA MET A 193 10.12 -0.23 -3.23
C MET A 193 8.94 -0.57 -2.33
N GLY A 194 7.97 -1.32 -2.83
CA GLY A 194 6.71 -1.64 -2.15
C GLY A 194 5.52 -0.89 -2.75
N THR A 195 4.62 -1.66 -3.33
CA THR A 195 3.36 -1.18 -3.88
C THR A 195 2.23 -2.02 -3.32
N PHE A 196 1.28 -1.38 -2.65
CA PHE A 196 0.16 -2.02 -1.98
C PHE A 196 -1.12 -1.73 -2.73
N ILE A 197 -1.91 -2.77 -2.99
CA ILE A 197 -3.13 -2.69 -3.79
C ILE A 197 -4.34 -2.68 -2.88
N LEU A 198 -5.18 -1.67 -3.09
CA LEU A 198 -6.43 -1.47 -2.36
C LEU A 198 -7.62 -1.65 -3.30
N ASN A 199 -8.74 -2.10 -2.75
CA ASN A 199 -10.03 -1.94 -3.42
C ASN A 199 -10.53 -0.49 -3.31
N THR A 200 -11.65 -0.17 -3.94
CA THR A 200 -12.23 1.18 -3.91
C THR A 200 -12.80 1.59 -2.56
N ASN A 201 -12.90 0.68 -1.61
CA ASN A 201 -13.24 0.96 -0.21
C ASN A 201 -11.99 1.29 0.65
N GLY A 202 -10.80 1.27 0.07
CA GLY A 202 -9.56 1.53 0.79
C GLY A 202 -9.02 0.33 1.58
N GLN A 203 -9.51 -0.87 1.30
CA GLN A 203 -9.06 -2.09 1.97
C GLN A 203 -7.91 -2.74 1.19
N LEU A 204 -6.88 -3.17 1.90
CA LEU A 204 -5.72 -3.86 1.33
C LEU A 204 -6.12 -5.26 0.84
N ILE A 205 -5.95 -5.50 -0.46
CA ILE A 205 -6.29 -6.76 -1.13
C ILE A 205 -5.06 -7.49 -1.68
N GLY A 206 -3.90 -6.86 -1.69
CA GLY A 206 -2.67 -7.47 -2.17
C GLY A 206 -1.51 -6.48 -2.24
N TRP A 207 -0.39 -6.95 -2.77
CA TRP A 207 0.80 -6.17 -3.04
C TRP A 207 1.45 -6.63 -4.33
N VAL A 208 2.23 -5.76 -4.93
CA VAL A 208 2.95 -6.06 -6.17
C VAL A 208 4.19 -6.90 -5.85
N THR A 209 4.39 -7.95 -6.64
CA THR A 209 5.59 -8.79 -6.63
C THR A 209 5.93 -9.20 -8.05
N ASP A 210 7.21 -9.33 -8.38
CA ASP A 210 7.72 -9.85 -9.63
C ASP A 210 7.83 -11.39 -9.65
N LYS A 211 7.59 -12.05 -8.51
CA LYS A 211 7.70 -13.51 -8.33
C LYS A 211 6.88 -14.33 -9.34
N TYR A 212 5.82 -13.75 -9.88
CA TYR A 212 4.89 -14.42 -10.81
C TYR A 212 4.90 -13.78 -12.20
N ASP A 213 5.89 -12.93 -12.50
CA ASP A 213 6.07 -12.40 -13.83
C ASP A 213 6.34 -13.54 -14.80
N ARG A 214 5.70 -13.49 -15.94
CA ARG A 214 5.98 -14.43 -17.03
C ARG A 214 7.17 -13.90 -17.81
N GLU A 215 8.24 -14.69 -17.87
CA GLU A 215 9.30 -14.51 -18.85
C GLU A 215 8.76 -14.59 -20.29
#